data_65247fad0e97cf0e3c8c61813696e684
#
_entry.id   65247fad0e97cf0e3c8c61813696e684
#
_cell.length_a   1.000
_cell.length_b   1.000
_cell.length_c   1.000
_cell.angle_alpha   90.00
_cell.angle_beta   90.00
_cell.angle_gamma   90.00
#
_symmetry.space_group_name_H-M   'P 1'
#
loop_
_entity.id
_entity.type
_entity.pdbx_description
1 polymer ?
#
loop_
_entity_poly.entity_id
_entity_poly.type
_entity_poly.pdbx_seq_one_letter_code
_entity_poly.pdbx_strand_id
1 'polypeptide(L)'
;GYHVHFKGYDHLLSRPVIFLNRGFGITPMEQGLRVVGTVEFGGLDNPPSKRRIQNLINNAKYLFPELGKHEDEWLGFRPSLPDFLPVIGPSKNYKNVFYSFGHHHLGWTLGAISGKIISKMIDNENTNLDLQPYSSLRFS
;
A
#
# COMPACT_ATOMS: atom_id res chain seq x y z
N GLY A 1 5.99 2.90 -4.69
CA GLY A 1 5.88 3.74 -3.48
C GLY A 1 7.16 3.76 -2.68
N TYR A 2 7.42 4.89 -2.05
CA TYR A 2 8.68 5.15 -1.37
C TYR A 2 8.51 5.27 0.13
N HIS A 3 9.55 4.91 0.89
CA HIS A 3 9.73 5.38 2.24
C HIS A 3 11.19 5.73 2.54
N VAL A 4 11.37 6.56 3.56
CA VAL A 4 12.65 6.85 4.19
C VAL A 4 12.54 6.60 5.68
N HIS A 5 13.66 6.28 6.33
CA HIS A 5 13.69 5.95 7.74
C HIS A 5 14.65 6.87 8.49
N PHE A 6 14.21 7.40 9.63
CA PHE A 6 15.00 8.21 10.55
C PHE A 6 15.13 7.43 11.86
N LYS A 7 16.28 6.84 12.09
CA LYS A 7 16.53 5.98 13.24
C LYS A 7 16.59 6.77 14.56
N GLY A 8 16.01 6.21 15.62
CA GLY A 8 16.02 6.82 16.95
C GLY A 8 15.03 7.97 17.17
N TYR A 9 14.15 8.27 16.20
CA TYR A 9 13.15 9.34 16.28
C TYR A 9 11.72 8.82 16.48
N ASP A 10 11.53 7.57 16.86
CA ASP A 10 10.22 6.94 17.12
C ASP A 10 9.45 7.66 18.25
N HIS A 11 10.15 8.25 19.21
CA HIS A 11 9.59 9.00 20.33
C HIS A 11 8.85 10.29 19.93
N LEU A 12 9.05 10.81 18.71
CA LEU A 12 8.40 12.04 18.23
C LEU A 12 6.90 11.86 18.00
N LEU A 13 6.43 10.63 17.82
CA LEU A 13 5.01 10.33 17.62
C LEU A 13 4.61 9.09 18.41
N SER A 14 3.40 9.10 18.97
CA SER A 14 2.82 7.95 19.65
C SER A 14 1.94 7.06 18.74
N ARG A 15 1.67 7.51 17.52
CA ARG A 15 0.81 6.80 16.55
C ARG A 15 1.10 7.25 15.12
N PRO A 16 0.71 6.46 14.10
CA PRO A 16 0.78 6.89 12.71
C PRO A 16 -0.04 8.14 12.45
N VAL A 17 0.48 9.04 11.64
CA VAL A 17 -0.17 10.30 11.22
C VAL A 17 -0.07 10.45 9.70
N ILE A 18 -1.17 10.83 9.06
CA ILE A 18 -1.22 11.11 7.63
C ILE A 18 -1.43 12.61 7.42
N PHE A 19 -0.57 13.23 6.64
CA PHE A 19 -0.65 14.64 6.25
C PHE A 19 -1.26 14.76 4.85
N LEU A 20 -2.58 14.84 4.80
CA LEU A 20 -3.34 14.81 3.54
C LEU A 20 -2.92 15.93 2.59
N ASN A 21 -2.73 17.15 3.08
CA ASN A 21 -2.37 18.30 2.28
C ASN A 21 -0.98 18.19 1.60
N ARG A 22 -0.14 17.28 2.07
CA ARG A 22 1.21 17.04 1.56
C ARG A 22 1.40 15.64 0.97
N GLY A 23 0.38 14.79 1.07
CA GLY A 23 0.38 13.45 0.48
C GLY A 23 1.42 12.48 1.05
N PHE A 24 1.70 12.55 2.36
CA PHE A 24 2.62 11.62 3.02
C PHE A 24 2.14 11.22 4.42
N GLY A 25 2.66 10.13 4.92
CA GLY A 25 2.41 9.63 6.27
C GLY A 25 3.70 9.42 7.04
N ILE A 26 3.61 9.50 8.35
CA ILE A 26 4.70 9.19 9.27
C ILE A 26 4.23 8.18 10.28
N THR A 27 5.05 7.18 10.55
CA THR A 27 4.73 6.10 11.48
C THR A 27 5.92 5.86 12.41
N PRO A 28 5.71 5.92 13.74
CA PRO A 28 6.72 5.44 14.68
C PRO A 28 6.83 3.92 14.52
N MET A 29 8.05 3.44 14.35
CA MET A 29 8.41 2.04 14.23
C MET A 29 9.43 1.71 15.32
N GLU A 30 9.60 0.43 15.65
CA GLU A 30 10.55 -0.04 16.66
C GLU A 30 11.97 0.51 16.47
N GLN A 31 12.39 0.76 15.23
CA GLN A 31 13.73 1.22 14.90
C GLN A 31 13.83 2.72 14.62
N GLY A 32 12.74 3.48 14.76
CA GLY A 32 12.72 4.91 14.45
C GLY A 32 11.47 5.37 13.72
N LEU A 33 11.55 6.51 13.07
CA LEU A 33 10.44 7.15 12.38
C LEU A 33 10.45 6.84 10.90
N ARG A 34 9.40 6.17 10.40
CA ARG A 34 9.22 5.87 8.97
C ARG A 34 8.35 6.92 8.31
N VAL A 35 8.86 7.54 7.27
CA VAL A 35 8.15 8.50 6.42
C VAL A 35 7.81 7.84 5.09
N VAL A 36 6.52 7.76 4.76
CA VAL A 36 6.01 7.08 3.57
C VAL A 36 5.21 8.04 2.71
N GLY A 37 5.25 7.86 1.41
CA GLY A 37 4.39 8.63 0.51
C GLY A 37 4.77 8.43 -0.93
N THR A 38 4.16 9.26 -1.75
CA THR A 38 4.31 9.28 -3.19
C THR A 38 3.92 7.98 -3.88
N VAL A 39 3.34 8.12 -5.06
CA VAL A 39 3.10 7.01 -6.01
C VAL A 39 3.81 7.38 -7.30
N GLU A 40 4.50 6.43 -7.89
CA GLU A 40 5.16 6.60 -9.19
C GLU A 40 4.67 5.50 -10.13
N PHE A 41 4.26 5.92 -11.32
CA PHE A 41 3.90 5.03 -12.42
C PHE A 41 5.06 5.02 -13.42
N GLY A 42 6.18 4.45 -13.01
CA GLY A 42 7.45 4.47 -13.76
C GLY A 42 7.86 3.12 -14.35
N GLY A 43 6.98 2.12 -14.31
CA GLY A 43 7.36 0.75 -14.66
C GLY A 43 8.11 0.04 -13.55
N LEU A 44 8.63 -1.16 -13.84
CA LEU A 44 9.28 -2.02 -12.83
C LEU A 44 10.82 -1.89 -12.84
N ASP A 45 11.40 -1.43 -13.96
CA ASP A 45 12.85 -1.47 -14.20
C ASP A 45 13.53 -0.11 -13.94
N ASN A 46 12.76 0.95 -13.73
CA ASN A 46 13.33 2.27 -13.49
C ASN A 46 13.99 2.37 -12.10
N PRO A 47 15.15 3.03 -12.00
CA PRO A 47 15.80 3.27 -10.72
C PRO A 47 14.94 4.19 -9.83
N PRO A 48 15.10 4.12 -8.49
CA PRO A 48 14.40 4.99 -7.57
C PRO A 48 14.61 6.47 -7.86
N SER A 49 13.53 7.26 -7.83
CA SER A 49 13.57 8.69 -8.07
C SER A 49 14.11 9.44 -6.85
N LYS A 50 15.32 9.97 -6.97
CA LYS A 50 15.95 10.80 -5.92
C LYS A 50 15.08 12.01 -5.54
N ARG A 51 14.35 12.60 -6.51
CA ARG A 51 13.45 13.73 -6.26
C ARG A 51 12.31 13.34 -5.31
N ARG A 52 11.74 12.14 -5.46
CA ARG A 52 10.65 11.65 -4.61
C ARG A 52 11.13 11.38 -3.19
N ILE A 53 12.30 10.76 -3.07
CA ILE A 53 12.97 10.54 -1.78
C ILE A 53 13.23 11.87 -1.09
N GLN A 54 13.83 12.84 -1.79
CA GLN A 54 14.12 14.17 -1.23
C GLN A 54 12.85 14.90 -0.78
N ASN A 55 11.74 14.77 -1.51
CA ASN A 55 10.46 15.33 -1.10
C ASN A 55 9.95 14.75 0.22
N LEU A 56 10.10 13.44 0.45
CA LEU A 56 9.74 12.83 1.74
C LEU A 56 10.61 13.37 2.87
N ILE A 57 11.92 13.48 2.64
CA ILE A 57 12.87 14.03 3.61
C ILE A 57 12.51 15.48 3.96
N ASN A 58 12.27 16.31 2.95
CA ASN A 58 11.92 17.71 3.14
C ASN A 58 10.60 17.89 3.90
N ASN A 59 9.60 17.07 3.58
CA ASN A 59 8.31 17.06 4.28
C ASN A 59 8.45 16.64 5.74
N ALA A 60 9.25 15.61 6.02
CA ALA A 60 9.52 15.18 7.37
C ALA A 60 10.24 16.25 8.19
N LYS A 61 11.29 16.85 7.64
CA LYS A 61 12.06 17.92 8.29
C LYS A 61 11.29 19.23 8.45
N TYR A 62 10.32 19.49 7.60
CA TYR A 62 9.40 20.61 7.79
C TYR A 62 8.57 20.49 9.06
N LEU A 63 8.15 19.25 9.40
CA LEU A 63 7.36 18.98 10.61
C LEU A 63 8.24 18.78 11.85
N PHE A 64 9.39 18.16 11.67
CA PHE A 64 10.35 17.84 12.71
C PHE A 64 11.73 18.34 12.30
N PRO A 65 12.03 19.63 12.51
CA PRO A 65 13.31 20.23 12.10
C PRO A 65 14.53 19.56 12.75
N GLU A 66 14.36 18.91 13.88
CA GLU A 66 15.39 18.17 14.61
C GLU A 66 15.83 16.88 13.93
N LEU A 67 15.10 16.38 12.93
CA LEU A 67 15.48 15.16 12.21
C LEU A 67 16.85 15.29 11.55
N GLY A 68 17.74 14.40 11.92
CA GLY A 68 19.08 14.30 11.37
C GLY A 68 19.13 13.72 9.95
N LYS A 69 20.13 12.90 9.70
CA LYS A 69 20.27 12.15 8.46
C LYS A 69 19.30 10.97 8.46
N HIS A 70 18.62 10.74 7.32
CA HIS A 70 17.90 9.50 7.09
C HIS A 70 18.90 8.36 6.81
N GLU A 71 18.54 7.13 7.14
CA GLU A 71 19.44 5.99 6.99
C GLU A 71 19.07 5.10 5.81
N ASP A 72 17.77 4.78 5.67
CA ASP A 72 17.30 3.86 4.66
C ASP A 72 16.34 4.53 3.69
N GLU A 73 16.53 4.21 2.41
CA GLU A 73 15.65 4.56 1.32
C GLU A 73 15.08 3.29 0.71
N TRP A 74 13.77 3.23 0.53
CA TRP A 74 13.15 2.04 0.00
C TRP A 74 12.12 2.38 -1.08
N LEU A 75 12.16 1.61 -2.16
CA LEU A 75 11.16 1.58 -3.21
C LEU A 75 10.50 0.20 -3.25
N GLY A 76 9.18 0.15 -3.17
CA GLY A 76 8.40 -1.07 -3.34
C GLY A 76 7.27 -0.91 -4.32
N PHE A 77 6.94 -2.01 -4.99
CA PHE A 77 5.86 -2.06 -5.96
C PHE A 77 4.55 -2.42 -5.27
N ARG A 78 3.47 -1.70 -5.63
CA ARG A 78 2.12 -2.04 -5.23
C ARG A 78 1.42 -2.73 -6.38
N PRO A 79 0.75 -3.87 -6.17
CA PRO A 79 -0.05 -4.51 -7.20
C PRO A 79 -1.31 -3.69 -7.45
N SER A 80 -1.19 -2.71 -8.34
CA SER A 80 -2.29 -1.78 -8.69
C SER A 80 -2.89 -2.17 -10.02
N LEU A 81 -4.22 -2.17 -10.08
CA LEU A 81 -4.99 -2.37 -11.31
C LEU A 81 -5.44 -1.03 -11.88
N PRO A 82 -5.77 -0.93 -13.17
CA PRO A 82 -6.09 0.35 -13.82
C PRO A 82 -7.25 1.10 -13.19
N ASP A 83 -8.22 0.38 -12.63
CA ASP A 83 -9.41 0.92 -11.95
C ASP A 83 -9.26 1.05 -10.43
N PHE A 84 -8.09 0.70 -9.88
CA PHE A 84 -7.78 0.68 -8.45
C PHE A 84 -8.66 -0.23 -7.59
N LEU A 85 -9.46 -1.11 -8.19
CA LEU A 85 -10.23 -2.13 -7.48
C LEU A 85 -9.47 -3.47 -7.50
N PRO A 86 -9.46 -4.24 -6.41
CA PRO A 86 -8.87 -5.58 -6.42
C PRO A 86 -9.67 -6.55 -7.30
N VAL A 87 -9.04 -7.63 -7.72
CA VAL A 87 -9.74 -8.80 -8.25
C VAL A 87 -10.01 -9.75 -7.10
N ILE A 88 -11.28 -10.08 -6.87
CA ILE A 88 -11.71 -11.06 -5.86
C ILE A 88 -12.77 -11.94 -6.51
N GLY A 89 -12.49 -13.24 -6.66
CA GLY A 89 -13.47 -14.16 -7.23
C GLY A 89 -12.88 -15.33 -7.98
N PRO A 90 -13.75 -16.19 -8.58
CA PRO A 90 -13.32 -17.38 -9.28
C PRO A 90 -12.65 -17.06 -10.60
N SER A 91 -11.78 -17.97 -11.04
CA SER A 91 -11.23 -17.95 -12.37
C SER A 91 -12.29 -18.33 -13.41
N LYS A 92 -12.28 -17.67 -14.58
CA LYS A 92 -13.10 -18.05 -15.73
C LYS A 92 -12.70 -19.41 -16.30
N ASN A 93 -11.40 -19.70 -16.29
CA ASN A 93 -10.84 -20.83 -17.04
C ASN A 93 -10.64 -22.09 -16.17
N TYR A 94 -10.59 -21.94 -14.85
CA TYR A 94 -10.26 -23.05 -13.95
C TYR A 94 -11.20 -23.07 -12.74
N LYS A 95 -11.96 -24.16 -12.60
CA LYS A 95 -13.01 -24.31 -11.58
C LYS A 95 -12.50 -24.21 -10.12
N ASN A 96 -11.26 -24.62 -9.89
CA ASN A 96 -10.69 -24.67 -8.53
C ASN A 96 -9.68 -23.54 -8.26
N VAL A 97 -9.70 -22.47 -9.08
CA VAL A 97 -8.80 -21.33 -8.91
C VAL A 97 -9.61 -20.10 -8.55
N PHE A 98 -9.21 -19.45 -7.49
CA PHE A 98 -9.78 -18.18 -7.03
C PHE A 98 -8.70 -17.12 -6.96
N TYR A 99 -9.07 -15.90 -7.27
CA TYR A 99 -8.19 -14.74 -7.27
C TYR A 99 -8.49 -13.83 -6.07
N SER A 100 -7.44 -13.31 -5.46
CA SER A 100 -7.50 -12.23 -4.48
C SER A 100 -6.21 -11.41 -4.57
N PHE A 101 -6.19 -10.42 -5.45
CA PHE A 101 -5.01 -9.60 -5.72
C PHE A 101 -5.36 -8.18 -6.18
N GLY A 102 -4.35 -7.33 -6.32
CA GLY A 102 -4.55 -5.97 -6.83
C GLY A 102 -5.07 -4.97 -5.80
N HIS A 103 -4.87 -5.23 -4.52
CA HIS A 103 -5.37 -4.40 -3.41
C HIS A 103 -4.66 -3.05 -3.25
N HIS A 104 -3.75 -2.71 -4.13
CA HIS A 104 -3.02 -1.46 -4.12
C HIS A 104 -2.30 -1.23 -2.78
N HIS A 105 -2.56 -0.10 -2.10
CA HIS A 105 -2.01 0.17 -0.76
C HIS A 105 -2.87 -0.36 0.39
N LEU A 106 -3.98 -1.01 0.10
CA LEU A 106 -4.97 -1.49 1.08
C LEU A 106 -4.87 -2.99 1.37
N GLY A 107 -3.84 -3.69 0.87
CA GLY A 107 -3.74 -5.13 0.99
C GLY A 107 -3.77 -5.65 2.44
N TRP A 108 -3.09 -4.98 3.36
CA TRP A 108 -3.16 -5.31 4.79
C TRP A 108 -4.57 -5.08 5.37
N THR A 109 -5.16 -3.94 5.07
CA THR A 109 -6.50 -3.55 5.57
C THR A 109 -7.58 -4.48 5.07
N LEU A 110 -7.51 -4.89 3.80
CA LEU A 110 -8.54 -5.69 3.14
C LEU A 110 -8.25 -7.19 3.15
N GLY A 111 -7.09 -7.63 3.61
CA GLY A 111 -6.67 -9.02 3.55
C GLY A 111 -7.65 -9.97 4.25
N ALA A 112 -8.06 -9.66 5.47
CA ALA A 112 -8.99 -10.49 6.25
C ALA A 112 -10.37 -10.62 5.59
N ILE A 113 -10.94 -9.50 5.12
CA ILE A 113 -12.26 -9.54 4.45
C ILE A 113 -12.18 -10.24 3.10
N SER A 114 -11.12 -10.02 2.33
CA SER A 114 -10.91 -10.71 1.05
C SER A 114 -10.76 -12.23 1.25
N GLY A 115 -10.01 -12.65 2.25
CA GLY A 115 -9.90 -14.07 2.62
C GLY A 115 -11.25 -14.68 3.01
N LYS A 116 -12.04 -13.97 3.82
CA LYS A 116 -13.39 -14.43 4.20
C LYS A 116 -14.32 -14.56 2.99
N ILE A 117 -14.25 -13.63 2.04
CA ILE A 117 -15.02 -13.69 0.79
C ILE A 117 -14.65 -14.94 -0.01
N ILE A 118 -13.35 -15.18 -0.21
CA ILE A 118 -12.86 -16.35 -0.95
C ILE A 118 -13.26 -17.65 -0.25
N SER A 119 -13.14 -17.74 1.08
CA SER A 119 -13.58 -18.93 1.83
C SER A 119 -15.06 -19.22 1.58
N LYS A 120 -15.93 -18.23 1.72
CA LYS A 120 -17.36 -18.39 1.43
C LYS A 120 -17.65 -18.85 0.00
N MET A 121 -16.92 -18.32 -0.97
CA MET A 121 -17.06 -18.76 -2.36
C MET A 121 -16.66 -20.22 -2.56
N ILE A 122 -15.58 -20.68 -1.92
CA ILE A 122 -15.14 -22.07 -1.97
C ILE A 122 -16.20 -22.99 -1.36
N ASP A 123 -16.82 -22.57 -0.25
CA ASP A 123 -17.83 -23.32 0.46
C ASP A 123 -19.24 -23.17 -0.15
N ASN A 124 -19.37 -22.43 -1.27
CA ASN A 124 -20.63 -22.09 -1.92
C ASN A 124 -21.63 -21.35 -1.00
N GLU A 125 -21.11 -20.58 -0.05
CA GLU A 125 -21.91 -19.74 0.83
C GLU A 125 -22.18 -18.36 0.22
N ASN A 126 -23.30 -17.75 0.62
CA ASN A 126 -23.60 -16.38 0.20
C ASN A 126 -22.67 -15.38 0.86
N THR A 127 -21.99 -14.55 0.07
CA THR A 127 -21.10 -13.49 0.56
C THR A 127 -21.86 -12.27 1.08
N ASN A 128 -23.14 -12.09 0.69
CA ASN A 128 -23.97 -10.92 0.93
C ASN A 128 -23.38 -9.59 0.41
N LEU A 129 -22.50 -9.69 -0.59
CA LEU A 129 -21.84 -8.56 -1.23
C LEU A 129 -22.00 -8.66 -2.74
N ASP A 130 -22.19 -7.52 -3.40
CA ASP A 130 -22.07 -7.46 -4.86
C ASP A 130 -20.56 -7.52 -5.23
N LEU A 131 -20.15 -8.64 -5.80
CA LEU A 131 -18.77 -8.88 -6.21
C LEU A 131 -18.54 -8.67 -7.70
N GLN A 132 -19.56 -8.26 -8.47
CA GLN A 132 -19.42 -7.99 -9.90
C GLN A 132 -18.30 -6.97 -10.18
N PRO A 133 -18.18 -5.85 -9.45
CA PRO A 133 -17.10 -4.88 -9.66
C PRO A 133 -15.70 -5.43 -9.42
N TYR A 134 -15.59 -6.54 -8.71
CA TYR A 134 -14.31 -7.18 -8.36
C TYR A 134 -13.97 -8.39 -9.23
N SER A 135 -14.84 -8.73 -10.19
CA SER A 135 -14.61 -9.85 -11.11
C SER A 135 -13.42 -9.59 -12.02
N SER A 136 -12.63 -10.65 -12.29
CA SER A 136 -11.57 -10.61 -13.30
C SER A 136 -12.11 -10.38 -14.72
N LEU A 137 -13.40 -10.67 -14.96
CA LEU A 137 -14.07 -10.50 -16.26
C LEU A 137 -14.27 -9.04 -16.65
N ARG A 138 -14.14 -8.09 -15.72
CA ARG A 138 -14.29 -6.66 -16.02
C ARG A 138 -13.18 -6.09 -16.91
N PHE A 139 -12.12 -6.88 -17.14
CA PHE A 139 -11.01 -6.54 -18.04
C PHE A 139 -11.06 -7.34 -19.39
N SER A 140 -12.16 -8.06 -19.66
CA SER A 140 -12.32 -8.93 -20.83
C SER A 140 -12.97 -8.19 -21.96
#